data_2ebb5787c9ae3f1e8ae6edcba82cf907
#
_entry.id   2ebb5787c9ae3f1e8ae6edcba82cf907
#
_cell.length_a   1.000
_cell.length_b   1.000
_cell.length_c   1.000
_cell.angle_alpha   90.00
_cell.angle_beta   90.00
_cell.angle_gamma   90.00
#
_symmetry.space_group_name_H-M   'P 1'
#
loop_
_entity.id
_entity.type
_entity.pdbx_description
1 polymer ?
#
loop_
_entity_poly.entity_id
_entity_poly.type
_entity_poly.pdbx_seq_one_letter_code
_entity_poly.pdbx_strand_id
1 'polypeptide(L)'
;HKIPLGTLREGTYNLQGVCRYRKGLWQRVAKGMAKGPSETRCIDIHPLLLAEEWSRYADHVLFHEYLHALLPGVGHGPEFRELESLWPDSEAISMKAEFGYFIRERRSDILRWELSCPNCDYRYLSKKPLVGARCRKCKIALVKNER
;
A
#
# COMPACT_ATOMS: atom_id res chain seq x y z
N HIS A 1 4.20 -9.25 -23.46
CA HIS A 1 5.19 -9.09 -22.40
C HIS A 1 4.69 -9.63 -21.07
N LYS A 2 5.44 -10.51 -20.47
CA LYS A 2 5.09 -11.12 -19.18
C LYS A 2 5.71 -10.30 -18.05
N ILE A 3 4.88 -9.91 -17.08
CA ILE A 3 5.33 -9.23 -15.87
C ILE A 3 5.39 -10.27 -14.74
N PRO A 4 6.55 -10.49 -14.10
CA PRO A 4 6.65 -11.37 -12.95
C PRO A 4 5.74 -10.92 -11.80
N LEU A 5 5.05 -11.88 -11.18
CA LEU A 5 4.23 -11.63 -10.00
C LEU A 5 4.93 -12.17 -8.76
N GLY A 6 4.88 -11.42 -7.69
CA GLY A 6 5.46 -11.79 -6.41
C GLY A 6 4.62 -11.29 -5.25
N THR A 7 5.18 -11.37 -4.05
CA THR A 7 4.49 -10.93 -2.85
C THR A 7 5.33 -9.92 -2.06
N LEU A 8 4.64 -9.02 -1.37
CA LEU A 8 5.22 -8.14 -0.37
C LEU A 8 5.65 -8.98 0.84
N ARG A 9 6.44 -8.38 1.74
CA ARG A 9 6.78 -9.01 3.02
C ARG A 9 5.51 -9.21 3.86
N GLU A 10 5.41 -10.31 4.55
CA GLU A 10 4.24 -10.70 5.35
C GLU A 10 3.82 -9.63 6.37
N GLY A 11 4.78 -8.95 7.00
CA GLY A 11 4.51 -7.88 7.97
C GLY A 11 4.15 -6.52 7.38
N THR A 12 3.98 -6.39 6.07
CA THR A 12 3.59 -5.13 5.43
C THR A 12 2.16 -4.77 5.80
N TYR A 13 1.92 -3.51 6.18
CA TYR A 13 0.59 -3.02 6.61
C TYR A 13 0.13 -1.77 5.90
N ASN A 14 1.04 -1.08 5.22
CA ASN A 14 0.75 0.19 4.55
C ASN A 14 0.64 0.08 3.03
N LEU A 15 0.90 -1.11 2.48
CA LEU A 15 0.77 -1.40 1.06
C LEU A 15 0.02 -2.70 0.86
N GLN A 16 -0.84 -2.73 -0.14
CA GLN A 16 -1.59 -3.91 -0.54
C GLN A 16 -1.08 -4.49 -1.86
N GLY A 17 -0.50 -3.63 -2.69
CA GLY A 17 0.19 -4.00 -3.91
C GLY A 17 1.18 -2.90 -4.31
N VAL A 18 2.09 -3.24 -5.19
CA VAL A 18 3.06 -2.30 -5.77
C VAL A 18 3.51 -2.76 -7.14
N CYS A 19 3.58 -1.80 -8.07
CA CYS A 19 4.22 -1.99 -9.36
C CYS A 19 5.67 -1.48 -9.27
N ARG A 20 6.63 -2.38 -9.43
CA ARG A 20 8.05 -2.02 -9.34
C ARG A 20 8.62 -1.83 -10.73
N TYR A 21 9.19 -0.66 -10.96
CA TYR A 21 9.73 -0.29 -12.25
C TYR A 21 11.23 -0.61 -12.36
N ARG A 22 11.71 -0.69 -13.59
CA ARG A 22 13.14 -0.79 -13.89
C ARG A 22 13.85 0.52 -13.53
N LYS A 23 15.12 0.42 -13.18
CA LYS A 23 15.95 1.60 -12.92
C LYS A 23 15.90 2.56 -14.10
N GLY A 24 15.92 3.86 -13.81
CA GLY A 24 15.93 4.89 -14.82
C GLY A 24 14.60 5.23 -15.44
N LEU A 25 13.48 4.74 -14.86
CA LEU A 25 12.14 5.06 -15.37
C LEU A 25 11.91 6.57 -15.50
N TRP A 26 12.22 7.33 -14.45
CA TRP A 26 11.92 8.76 -14.42
C TRP A 26 12.69 9.55 -15.45
N GLN A 27 13.94 9.13 -15.73
CA GLN A 27 14.74 9.71 -16.80
C GLN A 27 14.14 9.41 -18.18
N ARG A 28 13.63 8.19 -18.38
CA ARG A 28 12.96 7.81 -19.63
C ARG A 28 11.61 8.52 -19.80
N VAL A 29 10.85 8.68 -18.72
CA VAL A 29 9.60 9.45 -18.74
C VAL A 29 9.87 10.90 -19.14
N ALA A 30 10.87 11.54 -18.54
CA ALA A 30 11.26 12.92 -18.86
C ALA A 30 11.67 13.10 -20.33
N LYS A 31 12.23 12.06 -20.96
CA LYS A 31 12.63 12.06 -22.37
C LYS A 31 11.53 11.58 -23.33
N GLY A 32 10.35 11.27 -22.82
CA GLY A 32 9.27 10.68 -23.63
C GLY A 32 9.55 9.27 -24.14
N MET A 33 10.43 8.52 -23.48
CA MET A 33 10.90 7.20 -23.91
C MET A 33 10.33 6.03 -23.10
N ALA A 34 9.46 6.28 -22.12
CA ALA A 34 8.81 5.22 -21.35
C ALA A 34 7.80 4.46 -22.23
N LYS A 35 7.85 3.13 -22.24
CA LYS A 35 7.15 2.26 -23.20
C LYS A 35 6.09 1.33 -22.60
N GLY A 36 5.42 1.69 -21.54
CA GLY A 36 4.38 0.85 -20.96
C GLY A 36 4.92 -0.36 -20.21
N PRO A 37 4.33 -1.59 -20.39
CA PRO A 37 4.64 -2.75 -19.53
C PRO A 37 6.10 -3.17 -19.49
N SER A 38 6.88 -2.89 -20.53
CA SER A 38 8.32 -3.19 -20.56
C SER A 38 9.13 -2.42 -19.52
N GLU A 39 8.59 -1.34 -18.97
CA GLU A 39 9.20 -0.55 -17.90
C GLU A 39 9.04 -1.20 -16.52
N THR A 40 8.18 -2.22 -16.39
CA THR A 40 7.88 -2.87 -15.12
C THR A 40 8.78 -4.08 -14.91
N ARG A 41 9.44 -4.11 -13.74
CA ARG A 41 10.26 -5.24 -13.30
C ARG A 41 9.40 -6.37 -12.72
N CYS A 42 8.45 -6.04 -11.86
CA CYS A 42 7.52 -6.99 -11.25
C CYS A 42 6.33 -6.27 -10.62
N ILE A 43 5.29 -7.02 -10.32
CA ILE A 43 4.17 -6.59 -9.49
C ILE A 43 4.15 -7.48 -8.26
N ASP A 44 4.16 -6.88 -7.07
CA ASP A 44 4.05 -7.59 -5.81
C ASP A 44 2.72 -7.23 -5.13
N ILE A 45 2.04 -8.23 -4.59
CA ILE A 45 0.82 -8.05 -3.81
C ILE A 45 1.01 -8.56 -2.38
N HIS A 46 0.17 -8.11 -1.48
CA HIS A 46 0.21 -8.57 -0.10
C HIS A 46 -0.05 -10.09 -0.04
N PRO A 47 0.78 -10.89 0.67
CA PRO A 47 0.64 -12.34 0.69
C PRO A 47 -0.71 -12.83 1.23
N LEU A 48 -1.35 -12.09 2.12
CA LEU A 48 -2.68 -12.45 2.65
C LEU A 48 -3.79 -12.33 1.60
N LEU A 49 -3.55 -11.63 0.48
CA LEU A 49 -4.48 -11.59 -0.65
C LEU A 49 -4.56 -12.92 -1.40
N LEU A 50 -3.62 -13.83 -1.19
CA LEU A 50 -3.61 -15.15 -1.81
C LEU A 50 -4.64 -16.10 -1.19
N ALA A 51 -5.24 -15.76 -0.04
CA ALA A 51 -6.30 -16.55 0.54
C ALA A 51 -7.57 -16.45 -0.31
N GLU A 52 -8.31 -17.55 -0.41
CA GLU A 52 -9.51 -17.66 -1.24
C GLU A 52 -10.55 -16.58 -0.92
N GLU A 53 -10.72 -16.26 0.35
CA GLU A 53 -11.67 -15.24 0.82
C GLU A 53 -11.40 -13.84 0.26
N TRP A 54 -10.15 -13.57 -0.16
CA TRP A 54 -9.73 -12.28 -0.71
C TRP A 54 -9.54 -12.30 -2.23
N SER A 55 -9.87 -13.40 -2.91
CA SER A 55 -9.58 -13.58 -4.34
C SER A 55 -10.17 -12.48 -5.23
N ARG A 56 -11.40 -12.03 -4.97
CA ARG A 56 -12.03 -10.94 -5.74
C ARG A 56 -11.27 -9.64 -5.59
N TYR A 57 -10.85 -9.34 -4.37
CA TYR A 57 -10.08 -8.14 -4.10
C TYR A 57 -8.64 -8.26 -4.63
N ALA A 58 -8.03 -9.44 -4.56
CA ALA A 58 -6.71 -9.69 -5.14
C ALA A 58 -6.69 -9.40 -6.64
N ASP A 59 -7.72 -9.83 -7.37
CA ASP A 59 -7.86 -9.55 -8.80
C ASP A 59 -7.93 -8.05 -9.08
N HIS A 60 -8.67 -7.31 -8.26
CA HIS A 60 -8.75 -5.85 -8.36
C HIS A 60 -7.40 -5.18 -8.08
N VAL A 61 -6.68 -5.63 -7.06
CA VAL A 61 -5.34 -5.10 -6.73
C VAL A 61 -4.37 -5.37 -7.89
N LEU A 62 -4.39 -6.56 -8.46
CA LEU A 62 -3.55 -6.89 -9.62
C LEU A 62 -3.89 -6.01 -10.83
N PHE A 63 -5.16 -5.77 -11.09
CA PHE A 63 -5.60 -4.87 -12.15
C PHE A 63 -5.09 -3.45 -11.90
N HIS A 64 -5.24 -2.94 -10.68
CA HIS A 64 -4.73 -1.61 -10.29
C HIS A 64 -3.23 -1.48 -10.56
N GLU A 65 -2.43 -2.46 -10.12
CA GLU A 65 -0.98 -2.44 -10.32
C GLU A 65 -0.60 -2.64 -11.80
N TYR A 66 -1.38 -3.41 -12.54
CA TYR A 66 -1.20 -3.55 -13.98
C TYR A 66 -1.45 -2.24 -14.74
N LEU A 67 -2.41 -1.43 -14.29
CA LEU A 67 -2.61 -0.10 -14.86
C LEU A 67 -1.38 0.79 -14.66
N HIS A 68 -0.68 0.69 -13.53
CA HIS A 68 0.59 1.37 -13.35
C HIS A 68 1.65 0.89 -14.35
N ALA A 69 1.62 -0.38 -14.72
CA ALA A 69 2.51 -0.92 -15.76
C ALA A 69 2.16 -0.40 -17.15
N LEU A 70 0.86 -0.26 -17.46
CA LEU A 70 0.40 0.32 -18.74
C LEU A 70 0.71 1.80 -18.87
N LEU A 71 0.67 2.52 -17.76
CA LEU A 71 0.81 3.99 -17.71
C LEU A 71 2.00 4.38 -16.81
N PRO A 72 3.23 3.97 -17.16
CA PRO A 72 4.40 4.26 -16.32
C PRO A 72 4.62 5.77 -16.18
N GLY A 73 4.77 6.22 -14.93
CA GLY A 73 5.01 7.63 -14.62
C GLY A 73 3.77 8.52 -14.55
N VAL A 74 2.57 7.98 -14.77
CA VAL A 74 1.31 8.75 -14.77
C VAL A 74 0.73 8.93 -13.36
N GLY A 75 0.99 7.99 -12.43
CA GLY A 75 0.37 8.02 -11.10
C GLY A 75 -1.14 7.73 -11.15
N HIS A 76 -1.89 8.30 -10.21
CA HIS A 76 -3.35 8.11 -10.10
C HIS A 76 -4.15 9.27 -10.71
N GLY A 77 -3.69 9.82 -11.83
CA GLY A 77 -4.36 10.92 -12.53
C GLY A 77 -5.67 10.50 -13.21
N PRO A 78 -6.33 11.45 -13.95
CA PRO A 78 -7.64 11.19 -14.57
C PRO A 78 -7.65 9.99 -15.50
N GLU A 79 -6.62 9.83 -16.32
CA GLU A 79 -6.50 8.70 -17.25
C GLU A 79 -6.46 7.36 -16.53
N PHE A 80 -5.67 7.26 -15.46
CA PHE A 80 -5.58 6.06 -14.62
C PHE A 80 -6.95 5.74 -14.00
N ARG A 81 -7.62 6.73 -13.43
CA ARG A 81 -8.93 6.56 -12.76
C ARG A 81 -10.01 6.12 -13.73
N GLU A 82 -10.00 6.66 -14.95
CA GLU A 82 -10.94 6.26 -15.98
C GLU A 82 -10.79 4.77 -16.32
N LEU A 83 -9.55 4.31 -16.52
CA LEU A 83 -9.28 2.90 -16.80
C LEU A 83 -9.60 2.01 -15.59
N GLU A 84 -9.27 2.45 -14.38
CA GLU A 84 -9.58 1.69 -13.16
C GLU A 84 -11.09 1.50 -12.99
N SER A 85 -11.89 2.48 -13.37
CA SER A 85 -13.36 2.41 -13.29
C SER A 85 -13.97 1.33 -14.18
N LEU A 86 -13.23 0.82 -15.16
CA LEU A 86 -13.69 -0.25 -16.05
C LEU A 86 -13.66 -1.63 -15.39
N TRP A 87 -13.09 -1.76 -14.19
CA TRP A 87 -13.10 -3.03 -13.49
C TRP A 87 -14.54 -3.48 -13.21
N PRO A 88 -14.96 -4.68 -13.65
CA PRO A 88 -16.37 -5.08 -13.62
C PRO A 88 -16.93 -5.40 -12.24
N ASP A 89 -16.07 -5.70 -11.27
CA ASP A 89 -16.48 -6.07 -9.91
C ASP A 89 -16.42 -4.86 -8.98
N SER A 90 -17.51 -4.10 -8.91
CA SER A 90 -17.60 -2.92 -8.06
C SER A 90 -17.54 -3.23 -6.55
N GLU A 91 -17.97 -4.43 -6.15
CA GLU A 91 -17.90 -4.85 -4.74
C GLU A 91 -16.47 -5.08 -4.29
N ALA A 92 -15.58 -5.51 -5.20
CA ALA A 92 -14.17 -5.70 -4.88
C ALA A 92 -13.53 -4.40 -4.40
N ILE A 93 -13.93 -3.26 -4.97
CA ILE A 93 -13.38 -1.94 -4.57
C ILE A 93 -13.73 -1.63 -3.12
N SER A 94 -14.93 -2.00 -2.67
CA SER A 94 -15.37 -1.79 -1.28
C SER A 94 -14.57 -2.62 -0.26
N MET A 95 -13.93 -3.70 -0.71
CA MET A 95 -13.12 -4.57 0.17
C MET A 95 -11.78 -3.95 0.56
N LYS A 96 -11.36 -2.85 -0.06
CA LYS A 96 -10.10 -2.18 0.25
C LYS A 96 -9.97 -1.79 1.72
N ALA A 97 -11.00 -1.18 2.28
CA ALA A 97 -11.01 -0.76 3.69
C ALA A 97 -10.99 -1.97 4.63
N GLU A 98 -11.77 -3.01 4.33
CA GLU A 98 -11.81 -4.24 5.11
C GLU A 98 -10.46 -4.94 5.13
N PHE A 99 -9.82 -5.08 3.97
CA PHE A 99 -8.52 -5.71 3.88
C PHE A 99 -7.46 -4.88 4.61
N GLY A 100 -7.47 -3.55 4.48
CA GLY A 100 -6.57 -2.67 5.21
C GLY A 100 -6.71 -2.82 6.73
N TYR A 101 -7.93 -2.92 7.23
CA TYR A 101 -8.19 -3.19 8.64
C TYR A 101 -7.67 -4.57 9.06
N PHE A 102 -7.94 -5.59 8.25
CA PHE A 102 -7.52 -6.98 8.50
C PHE A 102 -6.00 -7.10 8.66
N ILE A 103 -5.21 -6.50 7.76
CA ILE A 103 -3.75 -6.58 7.85
C ILE A 103 -3.19 -5.77 9.02
N ARG A 104 -3.82 -4.67 9.40
CA ARG A 104 -3.42 -3.88 10.57
C ARG A 104 -3.71 -4.63 11.87
N GLU A 105 -4.83 -5.30 11.97
CA GLU A 105 -5.16 -6.11 13.14
C GLU A 105 -4.19 -7.26 13.34
N ARG A 106 -3.87 -7.97 12.27
CA ARG A 106 -2.87 -9.05 12.34
C ARG A 106 -1.50 -8.56 12.79
N ARG A 107 -1.18 -7.33 12.48
CA ARG A 107 0.07 -6.70 12.90
C ARG A 107 0.02 -6.21 14.35
N SER A 108 -1.15 -6.03 14.93
CA SER A 108 -1.29 -5.52 16.30
C SER A 108 -0.47 -6.31 17.31
N ASP A 109 -0.32 -7.62 17.11
CA ASP A 109 0.43 -8.51 18.00
C ASP A 109 1.92 -8.18 18.09
N ILE A 110 2.49 -7.54 17.07
CA ILE A 110 3.90 -7.14 17.05
C ILE A 110 4.10 -5.68 17.44
N LEU A 111 3.01 -4.93 17.59
CA LEU A 111 3.04 -3.53 18.01
C LEU A 111 2.93 -3.46 19.52
N ARG A 112 4.08 -3.54 20.22
CA ARG A 112 4.15 -3.67 21.67
C ARG A 112 3.95 -2.35 22.41
N TRP A 113 4.07 -1.23 21.74
CA TRP A 113 4.05 0.08 22.39
C TRP A 113 2.92 0.93 21.87
N GLU A 114 2.20 1.54 22.78
CA GLU A 114 1.23 2.59 22.48
C GLU A 114 1.78 3.93 22.96
N LEU A 115 1.86 4.89 22.05
CA LEU A 115 2.22 6.25 22.37
C LEU A 115 0.94 7.11 22.29
N SER A 116 0.60 7.79 23.36
CA SER A 116 -0.61 8.58 23.44
C SER A 116 -0.31 10.00 23.87
N CYS A 117 -1.09 10.95 23.35
CA CYS A 117 -1.00 12.34 23.78
C CYS A 117 -1.76 12.53 25.09
N PRO A 118 -1.14 13.12 26.15
CA PRO A 118 -1.85 13.40 27.39
C PRO A 118 -2.87 14.53 27.26
N ASN A 119 -2.86 15.28 26.15
CA ASN A 119 -3.70 16.46 25.95
C ASN A 119 -4.82 16.28 24.92
N CYS A 120 -4.69 15.30 24.00
CA CYS A 120 -5.70 15.01 22.99
C CYS A 120 -5.85 13.49 22.77
N ASP A 121 -6.65 13.10 21.81
CA ASP A 121 -6.94 11.69 21.49
C ASP A 121 -5.92 11.03 20.55
N TYR A 122 -4.83 11.72 20.21
CA TYR A 122 -3.81 11.16 19.32
C TYR A 122 -3.16 9.93 19.91
N ARG A 123 -3.12 8.85 19.11
CA ARG A 123 -2.48 7.56 19.45
C ARG A 123 -1.66 7.05 18.30
N TYR A 124 -0.56 6.39 18.63
CA TYR A 124 0.32 5.75 17.67
C TYR A 124 0.82 4.42 18.23
N LEU A 125 0.74 3.37 17.42
CA LEU A 125 1.24 2.04 17.79
C LEU A 125 2.62 1.83 17.16
N SER A 126 3.57 1.30 17.96
CA SER A 126 4.95 1.09 17.52
C SER A 126 5.50 -0.26 17.99
N LYS A 127 6.41 -0.81 17.20
CA LYS A 127 7.20 -1.99 17.58
C LYS A 127 8.23 -1.67 18.66
N LYS A 128 8.66 -0.41 18.73
CA LYS A 128 9.74 0.05 19.60
C LYS A 128 9.23 1.17 20.50
N PRO A 129 9.81 1.30 21.71
CA PRO A 129 9.52 2.43 22.59
C PRO A 129 10.24 3.67 22.06
N LEU A 130 9.58 4.42 21.18
CA LEU A 130 10.15 5.62 20.57
C LEU A 130 10.45 6.67 21.62
N VAL A 131 11.69 7.14 21.66
CA VAL A 131 12.13 8.20 22.58
C VAL A 131 11.99 9.56 21.88
N GLY A 132 11.47 10.57 22.62
CA GLY A 132 11.33 11.92 22.12
C GLY A 132 10.20 12.13 21.09
N ALA A 133 9.33 11.15 20.91
CA ALA A 133 8.17 11.29 20.03
C ALA A 133 7.20 12.35 20.57
N ARG A 134 6.66 13.18 19.68
CA ARG A 134 5.74 14.27 20.00
C ARG A 134 4.42 14.14 19.26
N CYS A 135 3.35 14.61 19.88
CA CYS A 135 2.05 14.68 19.26
C CYS A 135 2.07 15.60 18.03
N ARG A 136 1.51 15.13 16.93
CA ARG A 136 1.43 15.93 15.70
C ARG A 136 0.54 17.16 15.84
N LYS A 137 -0.51 17.06 16.67
CA LYS A 137 -1.47 18.14 16.91
C LYS A 137 -0.97 19.11 17.96
N CYS A 138 -0.60 18.61 19.14
CA CYS A 138 -0.29 19.42 20.33
C CYS A 138 1.19 19.76 20.48
N LYS A 139 2.08 19.09 19.74
CA LYS A 139 3.55 19.29 19.81
C LYS A 139 4.19 18.96 21.16
N ILE A 140 3.47 18.30 22.07
CA ILE A 140 3.98 17.86 23.37
C ILE A 140 4.44 16.41 23.34
N ALA A 141 5.25 16.01 24.32
CA ALA A 141 5.78 14.67 24.43
C ALA A 141 4.67 13.63 24.58
N LEU A 142 4.77 12.53 23.86
CA LEU A 142 3.86 11.40 23.97
C LEU A 142 4.21 10.52 25.17
N VAL A 143 3.19 9.99 25.81
CA VAL A 143 3.33 8.99 26.90
C VAL A 143 3.43 7.61 26.27
N LYS A 144 4.38 6.79 26.74
CA LYS A 144 4.63 5.43 26.26
C LYS A 144 4.02 4.43 27.24
N ASN A 145 3.21 3.52 26.72
CA ASN A 145 2.68 2.39 27.47
C ASN A 145 2.97 1.11 26.71
N GLU A 146 3.49 0.11 27.42
CA GLU A 146 3.66 -1.23 26.87
C GLU A 146 2.32 -1.94 26.84
N ARG A 147 2.04 -2.59 25.72
CA ARG A 147 0.78 -3.32 25.50
C ARG A 147 0.89 -4.74 25.96
#